data_0d1dc35a6e8a8bcc9c84140c467f35a5
#
_entry.id   0d1dc35a6e8a8bcc9c84140c467f35a5
#
_cell.length_a   1.000
_cell.length_b   1.000
_cell.length_c   1.000
_cell.angle_alpha   90.00
_cell.angle_beta   90.00
_cell.angle_gamma   90.00
#
_symmetry.space_group_name_H-M   'P 1'
#
loop_
_entity.id
_entity.type
_entity.pdbx_description
1 polymer ?
#
loop_
_entity_poly.entity_id
_entity_poly.type
_entity_poly.pdbx_seq_one_letter_code
_entity_poly.pdbx_strand_id
1 'polypeptide(L)'
;GKEYWVARNMAVACFVFAPINGEWCVLANQRGTGTPDFQGLWNCPCGYLDFDETTKQAAMREVFEETGVRLKNATFWEFEDDPRANRQNVTFRYYSIISNPQPNTVSVSVGDRGGEENEVGAVAWISISNIDKYQWAFNHDHLIKELISKLNLL
;
A
#
# COMPACT_ATOMS: atom_id res chain seq x y z
N GLY A 1 32.64 -25.82 -1.15
CA GLY A 1 31.26 -25.31 -1.07
C GLY A 1 31.01 -24.22 -2.11
N LYS A 2 29.75 -23.99 -2.43
CA LYS A 2 29.37 -22.91 -3.34
C LYS A 2 29.08 -21.64 -2.52
N GLU A 3 29.53 -20.49 -3.03
CA GLU A 3 29.23 -19.19 -2.47
C GLU A 3 28.01 -18.61 -3.17
N TYR A 4 27.13 -17.99 -2.39
CA TYR A 4 25.92 -17.31 -2.89
C TYR A 4 25.89 -15.88 -2.36
N TRP A 5 25.49 -14.97 -3.21
CA TRP A 5 25.21 -13.60 -2.80
C TRP A 5 23.84 -13.54 -2.17
N VAL A 6 23.76 -13.02 -0.95
CA VAL A 6 22.52 -12.82 -0.23
C VAL A 6 22.38 -11.34 0.06
N ALA A 7 21.22 -10.79 -0.27
CA ALA A 7 20.91 -9.40 -0.05
C ALA A 7 19.52 -9.24 0.57
N ARG A 8 19.31 -8.12 1.24
CA ARG A 8 18.01 -7.78 1.78
C ARG A 8 17.03 -7.44 0.65
N ASN A 9 15.77 -7.87 0.79
CA ASN A 9 14.74 -7.54 -0.18
C ASN A 9 14.33 -6.08 -0.10
N MET A 10 13.99 -5.52 -1.25
CA MET A 10 13.44 -4.16 -1.34
C MET A 10 11.95 -4.24 -1.59
N ALA A 11 11.20 -3.55 -0.74
CA ALA A 11 9.76 -3.48 -0.80
C ALA A 11 9.29 -2.03 -0.91
N VAL A 12 8.06 -1.85 -1.35
CA VAL A 12 7.40 -0.54 -1.46
C VAL A 12 6.04 -0.61 -0.78
N ALA A 13 5.59 0.53 -0.26
CA ALA A 13 4.23 0.72 0.22
C ALA A 13 3.74 2.08 -0.25
N CYS A 14 2.46 2.18 -0.59
CA CYS A 14 1.88 3.43 -1.05
C CYS A 14 0.58 3.74 -0.31
N PHE A 15 0.55 4.91 0.33
CA PHE A 15 -0.60 5.40 1.09
C PHE A 15 -1.34 6.41 0.23
N VAL A 16 -2.54 6.04 -0.23
CA VAL A 16 -3.34 6.85 -1.15
C VAL A 16 -4.56 7.41 -0.41
N PHE A 17 -4.71 8.72 -0.45
CA PHE A 17 -5.81 9.43 0.21
C PHE A 17 -6.68 10.15 -0.81
N ALA A 18 -7.98 10.18 -0.55
CA ALA A 18 -8.94 10.94 -1.36
C ALA A 18 -10.11 11.40 -0.49
N PRO A 19 -10.68 12.60 -0.77
CA PRO A 19 -11.95 12.99 -0.17
C PRO A 19 -13.09 12.28 -0.92
N ILE A 20 -13.90 11.52 -0.20
CA ILE A 20 -15.04 10.79 -0.75
C ILE A 20 -16.24 11.07 0.15
N ASN A 21 -17.33 11.60 -0.44
CA ASN A 21 -18.54 11.97 0.28
C ASN A 21 -18.28 12.90 1.47
N GLY A 22 -17.36 13.86 1.30
CA GLY A 22 -17.04 14.83 2.33
C GLY A 22 -16.09 14.33 3.43
N GLU A 23 -15.59 13.11 3.33
CA GLU A 23 -14.65 12.54 4.29
C GLU A 23 -13.34 12.15 3.62
N TRP A 24 -12.23 12.37 4.32
CA TRP A 24 -10.95 11.81 3.88
C TRP A 24 -10.94 10.31 4.07
N CYS A 25 -10.56 9.60 3.01
CA CYS A 25 -10.45 8.15 3.00
C CYS A 25 -9.05 7.72 2.60
N VAL A 26 -8.64 6.55 3.08
CA VAL A 26 -7.42 5.87 2.66
C VAL A 26 -7.75 4.62 1.87
N LEU A 27 -7.01 4.39 0.80
CA LEU A 27 -7.15 3.20 -0.02
C LEU A 27 -6.48 2.01 0.66
N ALA A 28 -7.23 0.94 0.82
CA ALA A 28 -6.73 -0.26 1.49
C ALA A 28 -7.25 -1.53 0.83
N ASN A 29 -6.51 -2.61 1.03
CA ASN A 29 -6.93 -3.93 0.61
C ASN A 29 -6.78 -4.94 1.75
N GLN A 30 -7.66 -5.93 1.76
CA GLN A 30 -7.61 -7.03 2.69
C GLN A 30 -6.74 -8.14 2.12
N ARG A 31 -5.80 -8.62 2.90
CA ARG A 31 -4.90 -9.70 2.49
C ARG A 31 -5.67 -10.99 2.30
N GLY A 32 -5.54 -11.56 1.10
CA GLY A 32 -6.25 -12.77 0.69
C GLY A 32 -5.56 -14.06 1.15
N THR A 33 -6.14 -15.19 0.77
CA THR A 33 -5.64 -16.51 1.12
C THR A 33 -4.34 -16.90 0.41
N GLY A 34 -3.99 -16.19 -0.67
CA GLY A 34 -2.74 -16.38 -1.41
C GLY A 34 -1.53 -15.70 -0.79
N THR A 35 -1.70 -14.92 0.29
CA THR A 35 -0.58 -14.27 0.96
C THR A 35 0.09 -15.19 1.98
N PRO A 36 1.42 -15.08 2.16
CA PRO A 36 2.15 -15.95 3.09
C PRO A 36 1.86 -15.67 4.57
N ASP A 37 1.35 -14.46 4.88
CA ASP A 37 1.14 -14.02 6.25
C ASP A 37 0.01 -13.01 6.36
N PHE A 38 -0.42 -12.76 7.60
CA PHE A 38 -1.45 -11.76 7.94
C PHE A 38 -2.72 -11.87 7.09
N GLN A 39 -3.11 -13.08 6.71
CA GLN A 39 -4.35 -13.29 5.94
C GLN A 39 -5.56 -12.71 6.67
N GLY A 40 -6.41 -12.02 5.93
CA GLY A 40 -7.60 -11.36 6.47
C GLY A 40 -7.39 -10.00 7.09
N LEU A 41 -6.14 -9.59 7.34
CA LEU A 41 -5.83 -8.25 7.83
C LEU A 41 -5.79 -7.24 6.67
N TRP A 42 -6.00 -5.98 7.00
CA TRP A 42 -5.96 -4.88 6.03
C TRP A 42 -4.58 -4.26 5.95
N ASN A 43 -4.22 -3.78 4.78
CA ASN A 43 -3.00 -2.99 4.56
C ASN A 43 -3.20 -1.98 3.44
N CYS A 44 -2.34 -0.99 3.39
CA CYS A 44 -2.21 -0.17 2.20
C CYS A 44 -1.44 -0.94 1.13
N PRO A 45 -1.63 -0.66 -0.16
CA PRO A 45 -0.94 -1.38 -1.23
C PRO A 45 0.56 -1.44 -1.01
N CYS A 46 1.11 -2.63 -1.11
CA CYS A 46 2.55 -2.86 -0.89
C CYS A 46 3.00 -4.16 -1.58
N GLY A 47 4.30 -4.26 -1.82
CA GLY A 47 4.89 -5.44 -2.43
C GLY A 47 6.37 -5.25 -2.70
N TYR A 48 6.96 -6.21 -3.39
CA TYR A 48 8.38 -6.19 -3.70
C TYR A 48 8.68 -5.41 -4.98
N LEU A 49 9.88 -4.83 -5.01
CA LEU A 49 10.44 -4.19 -6.19
C LEU A 49 10.76 -5.26 -7.24
N ASP A 50 10.29 -5.05 -8.47
CA ASP A 50 10.65 -5.87 -9.61
C ASP A 50 11.96 -5.39 -10.26
N PHE A 51 12.56 -6.25 -11.10
CA PHE A 51 13.68 -5.83 -11.93
C PHE A 51 13.25 -4.72 -12.90
N ASP A 52 14.20 -3.85 -13.21
CA ASP A 52 14.03 -2.78 -14.21
C ASP A 52 12.94 -1.74 -13.89
N GLU A 53 12.56 -1.59 -12.62
CA GLU A 53 11.66 -0.53 -12.18
C GLU A 53 12.24 0.28 -11.03
N THR A 54 11.85 1.55 -10.95
CA THR A 54 12.16 2.39 -9.79
C THR A 54 11.20 2.06 -8.65
N THR A 55 11.56 2.46 -7.42
CA THR A 55 10.66 2.28 -6.27
C THR A 55 9.35 3.03 -6.45
N LYS A 56 9.37 4.20 -7.08
CA LYS A 56 8.16 4.97 -7.41
C LYS A 56 7.27 4.20 -8.40
N GLN A 57 7.85 3.65 -9.45
CA GLN A 57 7.11 2.83 -10.42
C GLN A 57 6.51 1.60 -9.74
N ALA A 58 7.27 0.94 -8.87
CA ALA A 58 6.80 -0.20 -8.10
C ALA A 58 5.60 0.17 -7.20
N ALA A 59 5.68 1.29 -6.50
CA ALA A 59 4.60 1.77 -5.63
C ALA A 59 3.32 2.00 -6.42
N MET A 60 3.41 2.64 -7.60
CA MET A 60 2.26 2.90 -8.45
C MET A 60 1.71 1.62 -9.08
N ARG A 61 2.58 0.68 -9.46
CA ARG A 61 2.18 -0.63 -9.98
C ARG A 61 1.40 -1.44 -8.94
N GLU A 62 1.91 -1.51 -7.71
CA GLU A 62 1.24 -2.25 -6.63
C GLU A 62 -0.14 -1.67 -6.32
N VAL A 63 -0.28 -0.34 -6.33
CA VAL A 63 -1.60 0.28 -6.14
C VAL A 63 -2.57 -0.21 -7.22
N PHE A 64 -2.16 -0.22 -8.47
CA PHE A 64 -3.03 -0.68 -9.55
C PHE A 64 -3.33 -2.17 -9.48
N GLU A 65 -2.31 -3.01 -9.26
CA GLU A 65 -2.48 -4.47 -9.20
C GLU A 65 -3.41 -4.87 -8.05
N GLU A 66 -3.27 -4.24 -6.89
CA GLU A 66 -4.04 -4.62 -5.70
C GLU A 66 -5.41 -3.96 -5.62
N THR A 67 -5.60 -2.79 -6.21
CA THR A 67 -6.84 -2.01 -6.01
C THR A 67 -7.57 -1.59 -7.28
N GLY A 68 -6.92 -1.63 -8.43
CA GLY A 68 -7.47 -1.11 -9.68
C GLY A 68 -7.34 0.39 -9.86
N VAL A 69 -6.85 1.12 -8.87
CA VAL A 69 -6.68 2.57 -8.94
C VAL A 69 -5.40 2.92 -9.70
N ARG A 70 -5.51 3.75 -10.73
CA ARG A 70 -4.36 4.27 -11.47
C ARG A 70 -3.95 5.63 -10.93
N LEU A 71 -2.73 5.71 -10.41
CA LEU A 71 -2.17 6.97 -9.95
C LEU A 71 -1.46 7.69 -11.07
N LYS A 72 -1.56 9.02 -11.09
CA LYS A 72 -0.77 9.88 -11.99
C LYS A 72 0.63 10.12 -11.44
N ASN A 73 0.79 10.11 -10.13
CA ASN A 73 2.04 10.35 -9.45
C ASN A 73 2.01 9.81 -8.03
N ALA A 74 3.19 9.63 -7.45
CA ALA A 74 3.37 9.30 -6.05
C ALA A 74 4.57 10.08 -5.51
N THR A 75 4.49 10.49 -4.25
CA THR A 75 5.54 11.27 -3.59
C THR A 75 6.26 10.40 -2.58
N PHE A 76 7.60 10.43 -2.62
CA PHE A 76 8.40 9.71 -1.64
C PHE A 76 8.22 10.33 -0.25
N TRP A 77 7.99 9.47 0.74
CA TRP A 77 7.86 9.88 2.12
C TRP A 77 9.11 9.52 2.92
N GLU A 78 9.38 8.24 3.09
CA GLU A 78 10.51 7.76 3.88
C GLU A 78 10.87 6.31 3.50
N PHE A 79 11.99 5.83 4.00
CA PHE A 79 12.30 4.41 3.95
C PHE A 79 12.53 3.88 5.37
N GLU A 80 12.27 2.60 5.55
CA GLU A 80 12.54 1.86 6.78
C GLU A 80 13.56 0.78 6.47
N ASP A 81 14.71 0.83 7.11
CA ASP A 81 15.80 -0.10 6.88
C ASP A 81 16.24 -0.84 8.15
N ASP A 82 15.57 -0.62 9.28
CA ASP A 82 15.86 -1.33 10.51
C ASP A 82 15.57 -2.83 10.32
N PRO A 83 16.58 -3.72 10.42
CA PRO A 83 16.39 -5.15 10.20
C PRO A 83 15.44 -5.81 11.19
N ARG A 84 15.16 -5.14 12.32
CA ARG A 84 14.22 -5.64 13.34
C ARG A 84 12.77 -5.27 13.04
N ALA A 85 12.56 -4.24 12.22
CA ALA A 85 11.23 -3.65 12.00
C ALA A 85 10.41 -4.41 10.97
N ASN A 86 11.01 -4.96 9.92
CA ASN A 86 10.28 -5.47 8.77
C ASN A 86 10.95 -6.67 8.09
N ARG A 87 11.20 -7.74 8.84
CA ARG A 87 11.70 -9.03 8.31
C ARG A 87 12.91 -8.89 7.38
N GLN A 88 13.82 -7.99 7.68
CA GLN A 88 15.00 -7.70 6.86
C GLN A 88 14.69 -6.95 5.56
N ASN A 89 13.44 -6.62 5.26
CA ASN A 89 13.12 -5.78 4.09
C ASN A 89 13.59 -4.34 4.31
N VAL A 90 14.04 -3.72 3.22
CA VAL A 90 14.15 -2.26 3.15
C VAL A 90 12.89 -1.79 2.43
N THR A 91 12.04 -1.03 3.11
CA THR A 91 10.75 -0.61 2.58
C THR A 91 10.75 0.87 2.26
N PHE A 92 10.45 1.21 1.01
CA PHE A 92 10.29 2.60 0.54
C PHE A 92 8.83 2.96 0.57
N ARG A 93 8.48 4.03 1.29
CA ARG A 93 7.10 4.47 1.48
C ARG A 93 6.82 5.70 0.64
N TYR A 94 5.73 5.62 -0.10
CA TYR A 94 5.21 6.68 -0.95
C TYR A 94 3.80 7.04 -0.51
N TYR A 95 3.35 8.24 -0.85
CA TYR A 95 1.96 8.63 -0.71
C TYR A 95 1.46 9.34 -1.96
N SER A 96 0.15 9.38 -2.12
CA SER A 96 -0.52 10.11 -3.19
C SER A 96 -1.83 10.67 -2.67
N ILE A 97 -2.18 11.88 -3.09
CA ILE A 97 -3.44 12.51 -2.74
C ILE A 97 -4.23 12.73 -4.02
N ILE A 98 -5.43 12.18 -4.09
CA ILE A 98 -6.37 12.39 -5.19
C ILE A 98 -7.34 13.48 -4.75
N SER A 99 -7.07 14.74 -5.11
CA SER A 99 -7.82 15.90 -4.62
C SER A 99 -9.21 16.03 -5.25
N ASN A 100 -9.35 15.67 -6.52
CA ASN A 100 -10.61 15.72 -7.26
C ASN A 100 -10.85 14.35 -7.92
N PRO A 101 -11.27 13.34 -7.14
CA PRO A 101 -11.40 12.00 -7.66
C PRO A 101 -12.48 11.92 -8.74
N GLN A 102 -12.09 11.45 -9.91
CA GLN A 102 -13.03 11.09 -10.97
C GLN A 102 -13.59 9.69 -10.71
N PRO A 103 -14.77 9.36 -11.22
CA PRO A 103 -15.35 8.03 -10.95
C PRO A 103 -14.41 6.86 -11.24
N ASN A 104 -13.60 6.94 -12.28
CA ASN A 104 -12.64 5.90 -12.65
C ASN A 104 -11.40 5.84 -11.74
N THR A 105 -11.09 6.91 -11.01
CA THR A 105 -9.95 6.93 -10.08
C THR A 105 -10.31 6.47 -8.67
N VAL A 106 -11.61 6.47 -8.35
CA VAL A 106 -12.12 5.95 -7.07
C VAL A 106 -12.77 4.58 -7.23
N SER A 107 -12.80 4.04 -8.43
CA SER A 107 -13.28 2.69 -8.67
C SER A 107 -12.27 1.70 -8.12
N VAL A 108 -12.69 0.91 -7.16
CA VAL A 108 -11.88 -0.12 -6.55
C VAL A 108 -12.51 -1.48 -6.80
N SER A 109 -11.69 -2.47 -7.03
CA SER A 109 -12.19 -3.82 -7.31
C SER A 109 -11.15 -4.88 -6.99
N VAL A 110 -11.64 -6.03 -6.59
CA VAL A 110 -10.84 -7.25 -6.57
C VAL A 110 -10.87 -7.86 -7.96
N GLY A 111 -9.72 -8.28 -8.47
CA GLY A 111 -9.64 -8.90 -9.79
C GLY A 111 -8.21 -9.15 -10.21
N ASP A 112 -8.07 -9.80 -11.36
CA ASP A 112 -6.76 -10.07 -11.95
C ASP A 112 -6.29 -8.82 -12.71
N ARG A 113 -5.22 -8.21 -12.22
CA ARG A 113 -4.58 -7.04 -12.82
C ARG A 113 -3.07 -7.20 -12.89
N GLY A 114 -2.60 -8.45 -12.95
CA GLY A 114 -1.18 -8.76 -13.03
C GLY A 114 -0.52 -9.17 -11.71
N GLY A 115 -1.27 -9.16 -10.60
CA GLY A 115 -0.82 -9.66 -9.32
C GLY A 115 -0.93 -11.18 -9.19
N GLU A 116 -0.52 -11.70 -8.05
CA GLU A 116 -0.64 -13.13 -7.76
C GLU A 116 -2.08 -13.52 -7.43
N GLU A 117 -2.42 -14.77 -7.73
CA GLU A 117 -3.75 -15.31 -7.48
C GLU A 117 -4.08 -15.29 -5.99
N ASN A 118 -5.30 -14.85 -5.66
CA ASN A 118 -5.83 -14.77 -4.29
C ASN A 118 -5.00 -13.89 -3.32
N GLU A 119 -4.19 -13.01 -3.83
CA GLU A 119 -3.40 -12.08 -3.02
C GLU A 119 -4.28 -11.07 -2.28
N VAL A 120 -5.37 -10.64 -2.91
CA VAL A 120 -6.30 -9.66 -2.38
C VAL A 120 -7.68 -10.28 -2.17
N GLY A 121 -8.22 -10.18 -0.95
CA GLY A 121 -9.56 -10.64 -0.61
C GLY A 121 -10.64 -9.59 -0.77
N ALA A 122 -10.32 -8.31 -0.53
CA ALA A 122 -11.25 -7.18 -0.65
C ALA A 122 -10.46 -5.89 -0.85
N VAL A 123 -11.13 -4.88 -1.41
CA VAL A 123 -10.56 -3.52 -1.60
C VAL A 123 -11.58 -2.50 -1.13
N ALA A 124 -11.12 -1.45 -0.44
CA ALA A 124 -12.01 -0.40 0.04
C ALA A 124 -11.31 0.94 0.19
N TRP A 125 -12.09 2.00 0.06
CA TRP A 125 -11.76 3.32 0.59
C TRP A 125 -12.28 3.39 2.02
N ILE A 126 -11.38 3.46 2.99
CA ILE A 126 -11.73 3.45 4.41
C ILE A 126 -11.66 4.89 4.93
N SER A 127 -12.78 5.38 5.51
CA SER A 127 -12.77 6.68 6.15
C SER A 127 -11.72 6.71 7.26
N ILE A 128 -10.96 7.81 7.31
CA ILE A 128 -9.92 8.01 8.32
C ILE A 128 -10.48 7.87 9.74
N SER A 129 -11.72 8.29 9.97
CA SER A 129 -12.39 8.15 11.27
C SER A 129 -12.68 6.69 11.65
N ASN A 130 -12.61 5.77 10.71
CA ASN A 130 -12.92 4.36 10.91
C ASN A 130 -11.68 3.45 10.96
N ILE A 131 -10.47 4.01 10.90
CA ILE A 131 -9.23 3.20 10.85
C ILE A 131 -9.17 2.20 12.00
N ASP A 132 -9.53 2.62 13.21
CA ASP A 132 -9.46 1.77 14.41
C ASP A 132 -10.51 0.66 14.45
N LYS A 133 -11.48 0.66 13.53
CA LYS A 133 -12.48 -0.39 13.39
C LYS A 133 -11.99 -1.59 12.58
N TYR A 134 -10.80 -1.50 11.98
CA TYR A 134 -10.19 -2.53 11.14
C TYR A 134 -8.95 -3.10 11.82
N GLN A 135 -8.61 -4.34 11.47
CA GLN A 135 -7.37 -4.97 11.91
C GLN A 135 -6.31 -4.83 10.81
N TRP A 136 -5.17 -4.26 11.14
CA TRP A 136 -4.15 -3.90 10.19
C TRP A 136 -2.90 -4.76 10.29
N ALA A 137 -2.31 -5.07 9.13
CA ALA A 137 -1.00 -5.68 9.01
C ALA A 137 0.09 -4.59 8.95
N PHE A 138 1.32 -4.96 9.25
CA PHE A 138 2.53 -4.15 9.03
C PHE A 138 2.53 -2.79 9.74
N ASN A 139 1.73 -2.62 10.78
CA ASN A 139 1.65 -1.35 11.49
C ASN A 139 1.12 -0.20 10.61
N HIS A 140 0.40 -0.52 9.55
CA HIS A 140 -0.08 0.48 8.60
C HIS A 140 -1.08 1.47 9.21
N ASP A 141 -1.83 1.08 10.24
CA ASP A 141 -2.70 1.99 10.98
C ASP A 141 -1.93 3.17 11.61
N HIS A 142 -0.80 2.89 12.23
CA HIS A 142 0.07 3.93 12.80
C HIS A 142 0.66 4.82 11.72
N LEU A 143 1.10 4.23 10.61
CA LEU A 143 1.68 4.96 9.49
C LEU A 143 0.64 5.87 8.82
N ILE A 144 -0.59 5.40 8.67
CA ILE A 144 -1.70 6.22 8.14
C ILE A 144 -1.92 7.43 9.04
N LYS A 145 -2.01 7.23 10.36
CA LYS A 145 -2.23 8.33 11.33
C LYS A 145 -1.08 9.34 11.31
N GLU A 146 0.14 8.86 11.21
CA GLU A 146 1.32 9.73 11.10
C GLU A 146 1.27 10.60 9.85
N LEU A 147 0.94 10.01 8.70
CA LEU A 147 0.80 10.75 7.44
C LEU A 147 -0.35 11.75 7.45
N ILE A 148 -1.50 11.37 8.00
CA ILE A 148 -2.65 12.27 8.14
C ILE A 148 -2.25 13.53 8.91
N SER A 149 -1.54 13.36 10.00
CA SER A 149 -1.03 14.48 10.80
C SER A 149 -0.03 15.32 10.01
N LYS A 150 0.94 14.68 9.37
CA LYS A 150 1.99 15.36 8.60
C LYS A 150 1.42 16.14 7.41
N LEU A 151 0.40 15.59 6.73
CA LEU A 151 -0.21 16.20 5.55
C LEU A 151 -1.38 17.13 5.89
N ASN A 152 -1.73 17.28 7.16
CA ASN A 152 -2.86 18.11 7.64
C ASN A 152 -4.18 17.77 6.94
N LEU A 153 -4.52 16.50 6.88
CA LEU A 153 -5.75 16.03 6.23
C LEU A 153 -6.99 16.05 7.14
N LEU A 154 -6.85 16.54 8.34
CA LEU A 154 -7.99 16.69 9.28
C LEU A 154 -8.31 18.15 9.51
#